data_3d23a8d276cfa7befb60c50b7dbb3e0a
#
_entry.id   3d23a8d276cfa7befb60c50b7dbb3e0a
#
_cell.length_a   1.000
_cell.length_b   1.000
_cell.length_c   1.000
_cell.angle_alpha   90.00
_cell.angle_beta   90.00
_cell.angle_gamma   90.00
#
_symmetry.space_group_name_H-M   'P 1'
#
loop_
_entity.id
_entity.type
_entity.pdbx_description
1 polymer ?
#
loop_
_entity_poly.entity_id
_entity_poly.type
_entity_poly.pdbx_seq_one_letter_code
_entity_poly.pdbx_strand_id
1 'polypeptide(L)'
;VEHFLKLQQSLDALFGTGSSKYLPKDIDVILSRKTGRIRTVSHKGKILCTLRINGSLAISIDFAQTXLQSKTFRENCIEINKDAAPFVMEGRSVFCKHVVWCGKNVRIAADTPILFENKIIAVGKAILSSEMISDFNRGVAIKVRDSLKSRKGEIVV
;
A
#
# COMPACT_ATOMS: atom_id res chain seq x y z
N VAL A 1 13.92 -4.59 18.94
CA VAL A 1 14.95 -5.07 18.01
C VAL A 1 14.44 -6.27 17.22
N GLU A 2 13.91 -7.25 17.92
CA GLU A 2 13.39 -8.46 17.27
C GLU A 2 12.19 -8.15 16.39
N HIS A 3 11.29 -7.29 16.85
CA HIS A 3 10.10 -6.90 16.07
C HIS A 3 10.49 -6.10 14.84
N PHE A 4 11.50 -5.25 14.96
CA PHE A 4 11.99 -4.47 13.84
C PHE A 4 12.53 -5.39 12.73
N LEU A 5 13.31 -6.38 13.11
CA LEU A 5 13.88 -7.32 12.15
C LEU A 5 12.80 -8.14 11.45
N LYS A 6 11.82 -8.61 12.22
CA LYS A 6 10.70 -9.36 11.63
C LYS A 6 9.93 -8.52 10.63
N LEU A 7 9.70 -7.24 10.97
CA LEU A 7 8.98 -6.36 10.08
C LEU A 7 9.79 -6.10 8.81
N GLN A 8 11.10 -5.89 8.94
CA GLN A 8 11.97 -5.72 7.78
C GLN A 8 11.87 -6.92 6.84
N GLN A 9 11.94 -8.11 7.41
CA GLN A 9 11.89 -9.34 6.62
C GLN A 9 10.54 -9.48 5.93
N SER A 10 9.46 -9.15 6.62
CA SER A 10 8.12 -9.22 6.03
C SER A 10 7.96 -8.23 4.88
N LEU A 11 8.44 -7.01 5.08
CA LEU A 11 8.37 -6.00 4.01
C LEU A 11 9.15 -6.43 2.78
N ASP A 12 10.36 -6.94 2.99
CA ASP A 12 11.18 -7.37 1.86
C ASP A 12 10.57 -8.59 1.16
N ALA A 13 9.98 -9.50 1.92
CA ALA A 13 9.34 -10.67 1.33
C ALA A 13 8.11 -10.31 0.51
N LEU A 14 7.30 -9.38 1.02
CA LEU A 14 6.05 -9.03 0.37
C LEU A 14 6.22 -8.05 -0.79
N PHE A 15 7.11 -7.07 -0.61
CA PHE A 15 7.25 -5.97 -1.57
C PHE A 15 8.55 -5.98 -2.35
N GLY A 16 9.45 -6.91 -2.04
CA GLY A 16 10.72 -7.04 -2.73
C GLY A 16 11.89 -6.60 -1.88
N THR A 17 13.03 -7.26 -2.09
CA THR A 17 14.25 -6.98 -1.34
C THR A 17 14.65 -5.51 -1.47
N GLY A 18 14.88 -4.86 -0.34
CA GLY A 18 15.23 -3.46 -0.30
C GLY A 18 14.07 -2.55 0.02
N SER A 19 12.83 -3.08 0.01
CA SER A 19 11.66 -2.26 0.31
C SER A 19 11.67 -1.73 1.74
N SER A 20 12.29 -2.46 2.66
CA SER A 20 12.33 -2.06 4.07
C SER A 20 13.41 -1.02 4.37
N LYS A 21 14.18 -0.61 3.38
CA LYS A 21 15.30 0.31 3.59
C LYS A 21 14.90 1.60 4.30
N TYR A 22 13.71 2.10 4.01
CA TYR A 22 13.26 3.38 4.56
C TYR A 22 12.34 3.23 5.76
N LEU A 23 12.27 2.04 6.34
CA LEU A 23 11.50 1.82 7.57
C LEU A 23 12.14 2.58 8.72
N PRO A 24 11.40 3.43 9.44
CA PRO A 24 11.97 4.14 10.59
C PRO A 24 12.45 3.14 11.64
N LYS A 25 13.55 3.47 12.32
CA LYS A 25 14.11 2.58 13.32
C LYS A 25 13.39 2.64 14.66
N ASP A 26 12.76 3.77 14.96
CA ASP A 26 12.09 3.97 16.25
C ASP A 26 10.59 3.72 16.12
N ILE A 27 10.23 2.51 15.72
CA ILE A 27 8.82 2.14 15.57
C ILE A 27 8.22 1.72 16.89
N ASP A 28 6.90 1.89 17.02
CA ASP A 28 6.12 1.40 18.14
C ASP A 28 5.27 0.24 17.65
N VAL A 29 5.26 -0.83 18.43
CA VAL A 29 4.60 -2.07 18.02
C VAL A 29 3.50 -2.40 19.02
N ILE A 30 2.29 -2.70 18.53
CA ILE A 30 1.20 -3.19 19.33
C ILE A 30 1.02 -4.67 19.02
N LEU A 31 1.05 -5.51 20.04
CA LEU A 31 0.94 -6.95 19.87
C LEU A 31 -0.50 -7.41 20.09
N SER A 32 -0.86 -8.49 19.42
CA SER A 32 -2.14 -9.14 19.63
C SER A 32 -2.16 -9.79 21.03
N ARG A 33 -3.22 -9.56 21.79
CA ARG A 33 -3.34 -10.18 23.10
C ARG A 33 -3.51 -11.67 23.01
N LYS A 34 -4.13 -12.15 21.93
CA LYS A 34 -4.39 -13.58 21.79
C LYS A 34 -3.16 -14.36 21.34
N THR A 35 -2.40 -13.83 20.40
CA THR A 35 -1.31 -14.58 19.76
C THR A 35 0.07 -14.08 20.12
N GLY A 36 0.20 -12.87 20.66
CA GLY A 36 1.50 -12.27 20.92
C GLY A 36 2.21 -11.80 19.67
N ARG A 37 1.56 -11.89 18.51
CA ARG A 37 2.16 -11.46 17.26
C ARG A 37 1.94 -9.97 17.04
N ILE A 38 2.78 -9.37 16.20
CA ILE A 38 2.64 -7.97 15.86
C ILE A 38 1.28 -7.75 15.18
N ARG A 39 0.54 -6.76 15.67
CA ARG A 39 -0.73 -6.40 15.07
C ARG A 39 -0.65 -5.08 14.32
N THR A 40 -0.13 -4.05 14.96
CA THR A 40 -0.05 -2.71 14.39
C THR A 40 1.33 -2.13 14.63
N VAL A 41 1.86 -1.45 13.62
CA VAL A 41 3.14 -0.76 13.72
C VAL A 41 2.90 0.72 13.47
N SER A 42 3.44 1.56 14.33
CA SER A 42 3.29 3.02 14.19
C SER A 42 4.63 3.71 14.41
N HIS A 43 4.66 4.97 14.03
CA HIS A 43 5.85 5.82 14.20
C HIS A 43 5.38 7.23 14.50
N LYS A 44 5.78 7.73 15.66
CA LYS A 44 5.38 9.07 16.11
C LYS A 44 3.87 9.27 16.05
N GLY A 45 3.14 8.28 16.50
CA GLY A 45 1.69 8.35 16.61
C GLY A 45 0.93 8.04 15.33
N LYS A 46 1.62 7.82 14.21
CA LYS A 46 0.97 7.50 12.94
C LYS A 46 1.13 6.04 12.60
N ILE A 47 0.04 5.40 12.21
CA ILE A 47 0.08 3.99 11.83
C ILE A 47 0.83 3.83 10.50
N LEU A 48 1.83 2.95 10.51
CA LEU A 48 2.56 2.61 9.28
C LEU A 48 1.88 1.44 8.57
N CYS A 49 1.58 0.39 9.31
CA CYS A 49 0.94 -0.78 8.73
C CYS A 49 0.26 -1.61 9.81
N THR A 50 -0.65 -2.45 9.36
CA THR A 50 -1.34 -3.41 10.20
C THR A 50 -1.10 -4.79 9.60
N LEU A 51 -0.79 -5.77 10.46
CA LEU A 51 -0.54 -7.12 10.00
C LEU A 51 -1.85 -7.89 9.99
N ARG A 52 -2.16 -8.49 8.84
CA ARG A 52 -3.37 -9.30 8.70
C ARG A 52 -3.11 -10.73 9.15
N ILE A 53 -4.18 -11.43 9.49
CA ILE A 53 -4.09 -12.82 9.93
C ILE A 53 -3.37 -13.70 8.93
N ASN A 54 -3.55 -13.45 7.64
CA ASN A 54 -2.93 -14.27 6.59
C ASN A 54 -1.46 -13.93 6.34
N GLY A 55 -0.89 -13.03 7.12
CA GLY A 55 0.51 -12.67 6.97
C GLY A 55 0.80 -11.48 6.07
N SER A 56 -0.22 -10.97 5.40
CA SER A 56 -0.01 -9.79 4.56
C SER A 56 -0.05 -8.51 5.40
N LEU A 57 0.35 -7.42 4.78
CA LEU A 57 0.40 -6.11 5.44
C LEU A 57 -0.56 -5.15 4.77
N ALA A 58 -1.32 -4.43 5.60
CA ALA A 58 -2.13 -3.31 5.13
C ALA A 58 -1.32 -2.05 5.43
N ILE A 59 -0.79 -1.41 4.40
CA ILE A 59 0.10 -0.25 4.58
C ILE A 59 -0.68 1.06 4.49
N SER A 60 -0.21 2.06 5.24
CA SER A 60 -0.83 3.38 5.21
C SER A 60 -0.34 4.17 3.98
N ILE A 61 -1.07 5.22 3.64
CA ILE A 61 -0.68 6.09 2.54
C ILE A 61 0.67 6.75 2.86
N ASP A 62 0.84 7.21 4.09
CA ASP A 62 2.10 7.86 4.48
C ASP A 62 3.28 6.90 4.40
N PHE A 63 3.09 5.66 4.84
CA PHE A 63 4.16 4.69 4.77
C PHE A 63 4.49 4.32 3.33
N ALA A 64 3.45 4.19 2.49
CA ALA A 64 3.67 3.92 1.06
C ALA A 64 4.46 5.05 0.42
N GLN A 65 4.18 6.29 0.79
CA GLN A 65 4.90 7.43 0.25
C GLN A 65 6.38 7.37 0.65
N THR A 66 6.65 6.96 1.86
CA THR A 66 8.02 6.78 2.32
C THR A 66 8.73 5.67 1.58
N UNK A 67 8.06 4.64 1.41
CA UNK A 67 8.58 3.62 0.84
C UNK A 67 8.82 3.78 -0.50
N LEU A 68 8.18 4.70 -1.09
CA LEU A 68 8.30 4.92 -2.54
C LEU A 68 9.71 5.33 -2.99
N GLN A 69 10.50 5.77 -2.08
CA GLN A 69 11.89 6.11 -2.38
C GLN A 69 12.67 4.90 -2.89
N SER A 70 12.23 3.70 -2.54
CA SER A 70 12.84 2.46 -3.02
C SER A 70 12.29 2.13 -4.39
N LYS A 71 13.18 1.91 -5.36
CA LYS A 71 12.75 1.50 -6.71
C LYS A 71 12.07 0.14 -6.68
N THR A 72 12.51 -0.73 -5.79
CA THR A 72 11.90 -2.05 -5.64
C THR A 72 10.47 -1.93 -5.15
N PHE A 73 10.23 -1.06 -4.17
CA PHE A 73 8.88 -0.86 -3.67
C PHE A 73 7.96 -0.31 -4.74
N ARG A 74 8.47 0.56 -5.60
CA ARG A 74 7.68 1.16 -6.67
C ARG A 74 7.07 0.11 -7.61
N GLU A 75 7.72 -1.06 -7.73
CA GLU A 75 7.20 -2.13 -8.57
C GLU A 75 5.93 -2.77 -8.01
N ASN A 76 5.51 -2.38 -6.81
CA ASN A 76 4.25 -2.84 -6.22
C ASN A 76 3.11 -1.85 -6.45
N CYS A 77 3.36 -0.77 -7.16
CA CYS A 77 2.42 0.34 -7.32
C CYS A 77 1.81 0.36 -8.71
N ILE A 78 0.73 1.11 -8.84
CA ILE A 78 0.19 1.46 -10.16
C ILE A 78 0.12 2.97 -10.25
N GLU A 79 0.11 3.47 -11.48
CA GLU A 79 -0.06 4.90 -11.74
C GLU A 79 -1.30 5.08 -12.59
N ILE A 80 -2.11 6.10 -12.25
CA ILE A 80 -3.38 6.33 -12.93
C ILE A 80 -3.35 7.67 -13.67
N ASN A 81 -4.28 7.82 -14.59
CA ASN A 81 -4.37 9.03 -15.39
C ASN A 81 -5.12 10.13 -14.63
N LYS A 82 -5.09 11.31 -15.22
CA LYS A 82 -5.68 12.51 -14.65
C LYS A 82 -7.20 12.39 -14.50
N ASP A 83 -7.85 11.68 -15.41
CA ASP A 83 -9.32 11.55 -15.38
C ASP A 83 -9.78 10.76 -14.16
N ALA A 84 -9.03 9.77 -13.76
CA ALA A 84 -9.41 8.90 -12.65
C ALA A 84 -9.01 9.48 -11.28
N ALA A 85 -7.98 10.33 -11.24
CA ALA A 85 -7.41 10.77 -9.97
C ALA A 85 -8.41 11.36 -8.99
N PRO A 86 -9.33 12.27 -9.37
CA PRO A 86 -10.27 12.82 -8.40
C PRO A 86 -11.17 11.75 -7.77
N PHE A 87 -11.58 10.77 -8.55
CA PHE A 87 -12.48 9.73 -8.06
C PHE A 87 -11.76 8.77 -7.14
N VAL A 88 -10.52 8.44 -7.47
CA VAL A 88 -9.71 7.56 -6.62
C VAL A 88 -9.37 8.25 -5.30
N MET A 89 -9.11 9.54 -5.33
CA MET A 89 -8.88 10.30 -4.11
C MET A 89 -10.10 10.28 -3.18
N GLU A 90 -11.29 10.13 -3.75
CA GLU A 90 -12.52 10.02 -2.97
C GLU A 90 -12.79 8.61 -2.48
N GLY A 91 -11.97 7.65 -2.87
CA GLY A 91 -12.12 6.28 -2.43
C GLY A 91 -12.73 5.33 -3.43
N ARG A 92 -12.94 5.77 -4.66
CA ARG A 92 -13.51 4.90 -5.69
C ARG A 92 -12.46 3.98 -6.28
N SER A 93 -12.88 2.83 -6.76
CA SER A 93 -11.99 1.83 -7.32
C SER A 93 -11.31 2.30 -8.59
N VAL A 94 -10.16 1.69 -8.89
CA VAL A 94 -9.41 1.98 -10.10
C VAL A 94 -9.81 0.97 -11.16
N PHE A 95 -10.20 1.46 -12.34
CA PHE A 95 -10.51 0.59 -13.47
C PHE A 95 -9.28 0.41 -14.34
N CYS A 96 -9.18 -0.74 -15.00
CA CYS A 96 -8.04 -1.06 -15.84
C CYS A 96 -7.75 0.01 -16.89
N LYS A 97 -8.80 0.60 -17.47
CA LYS A 97 -8.63 1.60 -18.52
C LYS A 97 -7.95 2.88 -18.05
N HIS A 98 -7.90 3.10 -16.74
CA HIS A 98 -7.28 4.31 -16.19
C HIS A 98 -5.86 4.10 -15.72
N VAL A 99 -5.34 2.88 -15.80
CA VAL A 99 -3.97 2.58 -15.38
C VAL A 99 -3.01 2.94 -16.50
N VAL A 100 -2.09 3.87 -16.25
CA VAL A 100 -1.10 4.27 -17.26
C VAL A 100 0.23 3.57 -17.06
N TRP A 101 0.47 3.02 -15.87
CA TRP A 101 1.67 2.25 -15.58
C TRP A 101 1.36 1.28 -14.44
N CYS A 102 1.92 0.09 -14.53
CA CYS A 102 1.70 -0.93 -13.51
C CYS A 102 3.03 -1.59 -13.18
N GLY A 103 3.36 -1.62 -11.91
CA GLY A 103 4.56 -2.30 -11.45
C GLY A 103 4.45 -3.80 -11.66
N LYS A 104 5.57 -4.43 -11.91
CA LYS A 104 5.57 -5.86 -12.27
C LYS A 104 5.28 -6.77 -11.09
N ASN A 105 5.33 -6.27 -9.86
CA ASN A 105 5.08 -7.08 -8.67
C ASN A 105 3.64 -6.97 -8.16
N VAL A 106 2.76 -6.31 -8.90
CA VAL A 106 1.34 -6.22 -8.52
C VAL A 106 0.70 -7.58 -8.67
N ARG A 107 0.15 -8.10 -7.58
CA ARG A 107 -0.42 -9.47 -7.52
C ARG A 107 -1.83 -9.42 -6.94
N ILE A 108 -2.64 -10.39 -7.35
CA ILE A 108 -4.01 -10.50 -6.83
C ILE A 108 -4.00 -10.56 -5.31
N ALA A 109 -4.86 -9.78 -4.69
CA ALA A 109 -5.07 -9.70 -3.24
C ALA A 109 -3.96 -8.97 -2.49
N ALA A 110 -2.93 -8.47 -3.18
CA ALA A 110 -1.85 -7.74 -2.52
C ALA A 110 -2.22 -6.28 -2.32
N ASP A 111 -1.70 -5.70 -1.26
CA ASP A 111 -1.86 -4.27 -1.01
C ASP A 111 -1.09 -3.51 -2.07
N THR A 112 -1.75 -2.57 -2.72
CA THR A 112 -1.20 -1.87 -3.88
C THR A 112 -1.37 -0.37 -3.72
N PRO A 113 -0.26 0.38 -3.62
CA PRO A 113 -0.35 1.83 -3.60
C PRO A 113 -0.68 2.38 -4.99
N ILE A 114 -1.39 3.49 -5.01
CA ILE A 114 -1.84 4.11 -6.25
C ILE A 114 -1.19 5.48 -6.37
N LEU A 115 -0.48 5.68 -7.48
CA LEU A 115 0.27 6.89 -7.77
C LEU A 115 -0.47 7.80 -8.74
N PHE A 116 -0.36 9.08 -8.50
CA PHE A 116 -0.72 10.09 -9.48
C PHE A 116 0.31 11.22 -9.37
N GLU A 117 1.00 11.50 -10.47
CA GLU A 117 2.06 12.52 -10.53
C GLU A 117 3.10 12.31 -9.42
N ASN A 118 3.56 11.07 -9.31
CA ASN A 118 4.61 10.65 -8.37
C ASN A 118 4.24 10.78 -6.89
N LYS A 119 2.96 10.88 -6.60
CA LYS A 119 2.47 10.98 -5.24
C LYS A 119 1.48 9.85 -4.96
N ILE A 120 1.58 9.23 -3.80
CA ILE A 120 0.61 8.20 -3.39
C ILE A 120 -0.69 8.90 -2.99
N ILE A 121 -1.77 8.59 -3.69
CA ILE A 121 -3.08 9.20 -3.40
C ILE A 121 -4.04 8.23 -2.75
N ALA A 122 -3.75 6.94 -2.81
CA ALA A 122 -4.61 5.92 -2.22
C ALA A 122 -3.84 4.61 -2.12
N VAL A 123 -4.36 3.69 -1.34
CA VAL A 123 -3.87 2.31 -1.29
C VAL A 123 -5.09 1.41 -1.36
N GLY A 124 -4.92 0.25 -1.94
CA GLY A 124 -6.01 -0.67 -2.07
C GLY A 124 -5.55 -2.09 -2.33
N LYS A 125 -6.51 -2.95 -2.59
CA LYS A 125 -6.25 -4.35 -2.82
C LYS A 125 -6.36 -4.64 -4.31
N ALA A 126 -5.33 -5.25 -4.87
CA ALA A 126 -5.35 -5.59 -6.30
C ALA A 126 -6.35 -6.71 -6.55
N ILE A 127 -7.24 -6.49 -7.49
CA ILE A 127 -8.21 -7.50 -7.93
C ILE A 127 -7.60 -8.32 -9.05
N LEU A 128 -6.70 -7.72 -9.81
CA LEU A 128 -6.04 -8.35 -10.95
C LEU A 128 -4.53 -8.24 -10.79
N SER A 129 -3.80 -9.15 -11.41
CA SER A 129 -2.33 -9.10 -11.42
C SER A 129 -1.86 -8.09 -12.46
N SER A 130 -0.55 -7.78 -12.42
CA SER A 130 0.01 -6.82 -13.36
C SER A 130 -0.20 -7.24 -14.81
N GLU A 131 -0.08 -8.53 -15.08
CA GLU A 131 -0.29 -9.06 -16.44
C GLU A 131 -1.73 -8.87 -16.90
N MET A 132 -2.67 -9.16 -16.01
CA MET A 132 -4.10 -8.99 -16.32
C MET A 132 -4.46 -7.54 -16.56
N ILE A 133 -3.92 -6.65 -15.71
CA ILE A 133 -4.21 -5.21 -15.84
C ILE A 133 -3.73 -4.71 -17.19
N SER A 134 -2.55 -5.17 -17.64
CA SER A 134 -2.01 -4.77 -18.94
C SER A 134 -2.86 -5.26 -20.10
N ASP A 135 -3.45 -6.44 -19.95
CA ASP A 135 -4.21 -7.07 -21.05
C ASP A 135 -5.66 -6.64 -21.11
N PHE A 136 -6.25 -6.29 -19.95
CA PHE A 136 -7.68 -5.98 -19.88
C PHE A 136 -7.93 -4.50 -20.06
N ASN A 137 -8.96 -4.16 -20.83
CA ASN A 137 -9.41 -2.78 -20.99
C ASN A 137 -10.65 -2.48 -20.15
N ARG A 138 -11.17 -3.47 -19.46
CA ARG A 138 -12.40 -3.35 -18.67
C ARG A 138 -12.18 -3.95 -17.30
N GLY A 139 -13.04 -3.54 -16.38
CA GLY A 139 -13.09 -4.12 -15.07
C GLY A 139 -12.25 -3.37 -14.07
N VAL A 140 -12.41 -3.78 -12.83
CA VAL A 140 -11.74 -3.14 -11.69
C VAL A 140 -10.35 -3.74 -11.54
N ALA A 141 -9.35 -2.89 -11.48
CA ALA A 141 -7.96 -3.31 -11.24
C ALA A 141 -7.67 -3.33 -9.75
N ILE A 142 -8.01 -2.24 -9.06
CA ILE A 142 -7.70 -2.09 -7.62
C ILE A 142 -8.96 -1.64 -6.90
N LYS A 143 -9.27 -2.31 -5.80
CA LYS A 143 -10.34 -1.88 -4.91
C LYS A 143 -9.72 -1.01 -3.82
N VAL A 144 -10.04 0.27 -3.80
CA VAL A 144 -9.43 1.22 -2.87
C VAL A 144 -9.88 0.92 -1.45
N ARG A 145 -8.92 0.92 -0.53
CA ARG A 145 -9.17 0.70 0.89
C ARG A 145 -9.06 2.01 1.67
N ASP A 146 -8.13 2.87 1.29
CA ASP A 146 -7.89 4.14 1.97
C ASP A 146 -7.45 5.17 0.95
N SER A 147 -7.88 6.41 1.11
CA SER A 147 -7.59 7.48 0.16
C SER A 147 -7.33 8.78 0.89
N LEU A 148 -6.72 9.74 0.19
CA LEU A 148 -6.37 11.03 0.79
C LEU A 148 -7.60 11.78 1.28
N LYS A 149 -8.67 11.75 0.52
CA LYS A 149 -9.86 12.50 0.88
C LYS A 149 -10.59 11.90 2.08
N SER A 150 -10.65 10.58 2.15
CA SER A 150 -11.27 9.92 3.30
C SER A 150 -10.45 10.17 4.56
N ARG A 151 -9.12 10.23 4.45
CA ARG A 151 -8.24 10.56 5.58
C ARG A 151 -8.51 11.97 6.10
N LYS A 152 -8.65 12.93 5.19
CA LYS A 152 -8.92 14.31 5.58
C LYS A 152 -10.24 14.42 6.33
N GLY A 153 -11.25 13.65 5.90
CA GLY A 153 -12.52 13.62 6.58
C GLY A 153 -12.40 13.13 8.00
N GLU A 154 -11.57 12.13 8.23
CA GLU A 154 -11.34 11.60 9.57
C GLU A 154 -10.65 12.62 10.47
N ILE A 155 -9.71 13.35 9.92
CA ILE A 155 -8.95 14.32 10.70
C ILE A 155 -9.81 15.48 11.16
N VAL A 156 -10.75 15.91 10.31
CA VAL A 156 -11.60 17.07 10.60
C VAL A 156 -12.59 16.76 11.73
N VAL A 157 -13.00 15.53 11.89
CA VAL A 157 -13.91 15.14 12.96
C VAL A 157 -13.17 15.02 14.28
#